data_539670d0655ea6a1d22a8bbbc97ff1be
#
_entry.id   539670d0655ea6a1d22a8bbbc97ff1be
#
_cell.length_a   1.000
_cell.length_b   1.000
_cell.length_c   1.000
_cell.angle_alpha   90.00
_cell.angle_beta   90.00
_cell.angle_gamma   90.00
#
_symmetry.space_group_name_H-M   'P 1'
#
loop_
_entity.id
_entity.type
_entity.pdbx_description
1 polymer ?
#
loop_
_entity_poly.entity_id
_entity_poly.type
_entity_poly.pdbx_seq_one_letter_code
_entity_poly.pdbx_strand_id
1 'polypeptide(L)'
;MKRIFLHVGLHKTGTTTIQMFCKANRARLRNLRIYFPADQSSQHRISKDLKSGQVDKVNKYFEKLAGHNIEHVLISAESLSKLNDPESASLYKILSSHFDKITLLAYIRNQPDAIQSIYTQMLKNDNIAIPIAEFYQTNALKSLNYFRLLKRLSRNYPDAKILVRDFDKAKDNLLLDFSSMINVPYDDQLKLPDKKRNTKPSAAEIVQLLQSKNIETTVHIKEKGYSLLNKREIREIKVKYRRSNRKVARAYFENNKIFQ
;
A
#
# COMPACT_ATOMS: atom_id res chain seq x y z
N MET A 1 -12.20 11.80 -21.83
CA MET A 1 -10.80 11.55 -21.40
C MET A 1 -10.80 10.45 -20.34
N LYS A 2 -10.14 9.32 -20.64
CA LYS A 2 -10.10 8.15 -19.74
C LYS A 2 -8.91 8.22 -18.79
N ARG A 3 -9.14 8.03 -17.49
CA ARG A 3 -8.08 8.01 -16.48
C ARG A 3 -8.05 6.67 -15.77
N ILE A 4 -6.85 6.22 -15.42
CA ILE A 4 -6.70 5.10 -14.49
C ILE A 4 -6.05 5.56 -13.20
N PHE A 5 -6.64 5.16 -12.07
CA PHE A 5 -6.07 5.24 -10.74
C PHE A 5 -5.48 3.88 -10.37
N LEU A 6 -4.20 3.84 -10.08
CA LEU A 6 -3.51 2.64 -9.59
C LEU A 6 -3.14 2.85 -8.12
N HIS A 7 -3.91 2.28 -7.21
CA HIS A 7 -3.51 2.21 -5.81
C HIS A 7 -2.46 1.10 -5.66
N VAL A 8 -1.20 1.53 -5.66
CA VAL A 8 -0.02 0.67 -5.49
C VAL A 8 0.23 0.46 -4.00
N GLY A 9 -0.69 -0.21 -3.31
CA GLY A 9 -0.64 -0.37 -1.87
C GLY A 9 0.74 -0.81 -1.37
N LEU A 10 1.28 -0.07 -0.41
CA LEU A 10 2.45 -0.53 0.33
C LEU A 10 1.99 -1.40 1.50
N HIS A 11 2.85 -2.31 1.94
CA HIS A 11 2.49 -3.20 3.05
C HIS A 11 2.06 -2.42 4.29
N LYS A 12 0.94 -2.84 4.90
CA LYS A 12 0.45 -2.34 6.18
C LYS A 12 0.00 -0.87 6.19
N THR A 13 -0.55 -0.42 5.06
CA THR A 13 -1.13 0.92 4.86
C THR A 13 -2.63 0.88 4.55
N GLY A 14 -3.36 -0.10 5.11
CA GLY A 14 -4.81 -0.16 5.02
C GLY A 14 -5.39 -0.59 3.67
N THR A 15 -4.59 -1.20 2.77
CA THR A 15 -5.02 -1.63 1.42
C THR A 15 -6.27 -2.51 1.46
N THR A 16 -6.36 -3.45 2.40
CA THR A 16 -7.55 -4.31 2.56
C THR A 16 -8.81 -3.50 2.86
N THR A 17 -8.71 -2.50 3.73
CA THR A 17 -9.83 -1.62 4.09
C THR A 17 -10.29 -0.82 2.88
N ILE A 18 -9.36 -0.25 2.12
CA ILE A 18 -9.64 0.48 0.87
C ILE A 18 -10.31 -0.44 -0.15
N GLN A 19 -9.81 -1.65 -0.35
CA GLN A 19 -10.38 -2.63 -1.28
C GLN A 19 -11.80 -3.05 -0.88
N MET A 20 -12.05 -3.28 0.41
CA MET A 20 -13.38 -3.59 0.92
C MET A 20 -14.35 -2.42 0.73
N PHE A 21 -13.89 -1.20 1.00
CA PHE A 21 -14.66 0.02 0.75
C PHE A 21 -15.03 0.15 -0.73
N CYS A 22 -14.09 0.03 -1.64
CA CYS A 22 -14.36 0.08 -3.08
C CYS A 22 -15.33 -1.04 -3.52
N LYS A 23 -15.18 -2.24 -2.94
CA LYS A 23 -16.06 -3.37 -3.21
C LYS A 23 -17.49 -3.10 -2.75
N ALA A 24 -17.67 -2.57 -1.54
CA ALA A 24 -19.00 -2.26 -0.99
C ALA A 24 -19.71 -1.13 -1.76
N ASN A 25 -18.93 -0.23 -2.37
CA ASN A 25 -19.43 0.98 -3.04
C ASN A 25 -19.36 0.93 -4.57
N ARG A 26 -19.25 -0.26 -5.18
CA ARG A 26 -19.12 -0.37 -6.66
C ARG A 26 -20.24 0.31 -7.43
N ALA A 27 -21.48 0.18 -7.01
CA ALA A 27 -22.63 0.82 -7.66
C ALA A 27 -22.49 2.35 -7.58
N ARG A 28 -22.16 2.88 -6.40
CA ARG A 28 -21.94 4.31 -6.19
C ARG A 28 -20.75 4.82 -7.02
N LEU A 29 -19.64 4.13 -7.01
CA LEU A 29 -18.47 4.47 -7.82
C LEU A 29 -18.81 4.49 -9.32
N ARG A 30 -19.59 3.51 -9.78
CA ARG A 30 -20.05 3.45 -11.17
C ARG A 30 -20.95 4.63 -11.55
N ASN A 31 -21.86 5.05 -10.65
CA ASN A 31 -22.66 6.26 -10.84
C ASN A 31 -21.80 7.53 -10.93
N LEU A 32 -20.65 7.55 -10.23
CA LEU A 32 -19.61 8.58 -10.31
C LEU A 32 -18.61 8.34 -11.46
N ARG A 33 -18.96 7.46 -12.42
CA ARG A 33 -18.18 7.11 -13.60
C ARG A 33 -16.79 6.48 -13.29
N ILE A 34 -16.64 5.87 -12.10
CA ILE A 34 -15.44 5.14 -11.69
C ILE A 34 -15.76 3.63 -11.71
N TYR A 35 -15.04 2.89 -12.52
CA TYR A 35 -15.16 1.44 -12.56
C TYR A 35 -14.13 0.79 -11.64
N PHE A 36 -14.61 0.06 -10.65
CA PHE A 36 -13.79 -0.82 -9.79
C PHE A 36 -14.13 -2.27 -10.12
N PRO A 37 -13.20 -3.06 -10.71
CA PRO A 37 -13.47 -4.44 -11.13
C PRO A 37 -14.00 -5.31 -10.00
N ALA A 38 -14.99 -6.16 -10.35
CA ALA A 38 -15.63 -7.03 -9.36
C ALA A 38 -14.68 -8.09 -8.81
N ASP A 39 -13.86 -8.65 -9.66
CA ASP A 39 -12.91 -9.67 -9.30
C ASP A 39 -11.59 -9.07 -8.82
N GLN A 40 -11.38 -9.11 -7.50
CA GLN A 40 -10.11 -8.70 -6.90
C GLN A 40 -8.96 -9.65 -7.24
N SER A 41 -9.27 -10.93 -7.54
CA SER A 41 -8.24 -11.90 -7.91
C SER A 41 -7.57 -11.51 -9.23
N SER A 42 -8.32 -10.91 -10.16
CA SER A 42 -7.77 -10.41 -11.42
C SER A 42 -6.79 -9.24 -11.20
N GLN A 43 -7.04 -8.38 -10.22
CA GLN A 43 -6.14 -7.27 -9.90
C GLN A 43 -4.78 -7.76 -9.36
N HIS A 44 -4.77 -8.82 -8.56
CA HIS A 44 -3.53 -9.47 -8.10
C HIS A 44 -2.83 -10.25 -9.21
N ARG A 45 -3.60 -10.79 -10.18
CA ARG A 45 -3.05 -11.51 -11.35
C ARG A 45 -2.22 -10.62 -12.25
N ILE A 46 -2.51 -9.33 -12.37
CA ILE A 46 -1.73 -8.39 -13.20
C ILE A 46 -0.23 -8.55 -12.93
N SER A 47 0.19 -8.51 -11.67
CA SER A 47 1.60 -8.67 -11.31
C SER A 47 2.13 -10.07 -11.59
N LYS A 48 1.31 -11.11 -11.39
CA LYS A 48 1.69 -12.51 -11.65
C LYS A 48 1.89 -12.73 -13.16
N ASP A 49 0.94 -12.26 -13.95
CA ASP A 49 0.96 -12.41 -15.40
C ASP A 49 2.14 -11.64 -16.02
N LEU A 50 2.45 -10.43 -15.55
CA LEU A 50 3.64 -9.68 -15.97
C LEU A 50 4.94 -10.41 -15.62
N LYS A 51 5.06 -10.94 -14.41
CA LYS A 51 6.24 -11.70 -13.95
C LYS A 51 6.46 -13.00 -14.74
N SER A 52 5.40 -13.59 -15.23
CA SER A 52 5.46 -14.80 -16.08
C SER A 52 5.50 -14.48 -17.59
N GLY A 53 5.73 -13.21 -17.97
CA GLY A 53 5.84 -12.80 -19.38
C GLY A 53 4.51 -12.78 -20.16
N GLN A 54 3.36 -12.95 -19.50
CA GLN A 54 2.03 -12.95 -20.14
C GLN A 54 1.51 -11.53 -20.39
N VAL A 55 2.30 -10.73 -21.09
CA VAL A 55 2.04 -9.30 -21.36
C VAL A 55 0.72 -9.09 -22.13
N ASP A 56 0.47 -9.93 -23.16
CA ASP A 56 -0.74 -9.84 -23.98
C ASP A 56 -2.01 -10.08 -23.18
N LYS A 57 -1.97 -10.97 -22.19
CA LYS A 57 -3.10 -11.22 -21.30
C LYS A 57 -3.42 -9.99 -20.43
N VAL A 58 -2.39 -9.31 -19.95
CA VAL A 58 -2.54 -8.06 -19.21
C VAL A 58 -3.07 -6.95 -20.12
N ASN A 59 -2.57 -6.88 -21.37
CA ASN A 59 -3.07 -5.92 -22.36
C ASN A 59 -4.57 -6.11 -22.63
N LYS A 60 -5.01 -7.34 -22.95
CA LYS A 60 -6.44 -7.68 -23.17
C LYS A 60 -7.30 -7.35 -21.95
N TYR A 61 -6.78 -7.52 -20.74
CA TYR A 61 -7.49 -7.15 -19.52
C TYR A 61 -7.75 -5.63 -19.46
N PHE A 62 -6.74 -4.80 -19.71
CA PHE A 62 -6.89 -3.34 -19.67
C PHE A 62 -7.67 -2.81 -20.87
N GLU A 63 -7.54 -3.39 -22.05
CA GLU A 63 -8.38 -3.12 -23.22
C GLU A 63 -9.87 -3.30 -22.88
N LYS A 64 -10.22 -4.46 -22.30
CA LYS A 64 -11.59 -4.71 -21.83
C LYS A 64 -12.06 -3.67 -20.80
N LEU A 65 -11.20 -3.30 -19.85
CA LEU A 65 -11.55 -2.27 -18.86
C LEU A 65 -11.76 -0.91 -19.52
N ALA A 66 -10.93 -0.53 -20.47
CA ALA A 66 -11.05 0.71 -21.20
C ALA A 66 -12.28 0.74 -22.15
N GLY A 67 -12.76 -0.43 -22.57
CA GLY A 67 -13.97 -0.59 -23.41
C GLY A 67 -15.28 -0.25 -22.69
N HIS A 68 -15.32 -0.21 -21.37
CA HIS A 68 -16.52 0.19 -20.63
C HIS A 68 -16.82 1.68 -20.86
N ASN A 69 -18.13 2.00 -20.88
CA ASN A 69 -18.59 3.40 -20.94
C ASN A 69 -18.43 4.09 -19.58
N ILE A 70 -17.20 4.42 -19.23
CA ILE A 70 -16.76 5.00 -17.98
C ILE A 70 -15.65 6.02 -18.21
N GLU A 71 -15.48 6.96 -17.30
CA GLU A 71 -14.41 7.97 -17.37
C GLU A 71 -13.14 7.50 -16.65
N HIS A 72 -13.30 6.74 -15.57
CA HIS A 72 -12.20 6.35 -14.70
C HIS A 72 -12.21 4.86 -14.39
N VAL A 73 -11.03 4.27 -14.33
CA VAL A 73 -10.79 2.92 -13.80
C VAL A 73 -9.99 3.04 -12.51
N LEU A 74 -10.36 2.28 -11.50
CA LEU A 74 -9.62 2.17 -10.24
C LEU A 74 -9.15 0.73 -10.05
N ILE A 75 -7.85 0.54 -9.90
CA ILE A 75 -7.20 -0.73 -9.55
C ILE A 75 -6.51 -0.56 -8.19
N SER A 76 -6.64 -1.54 -7.32
CA SER A 76 -5.97 -1.56 -6.01
C SER A 76 -5.27 -2.89 -5.77
N ALA A 77 -3.95 -2.93 -5.92
CA ALA A 77 -3.16 -4.14 -5.74
C ALA A 77 -1.78 -3.83 -5.14
N GLU A 78 -1.47 -4.42 -3.97
CA GLU A 78 -0.17 -4.27 -3.31
C GLU A 78 0.99 -4.83 -4.15
N SER A 79 0.70 -5.87 -4.94
CA SER A 79 1.69 -6.53 -5.77
C SER A 79 2.29 -5.63 -6.86
N LEU A 80 1.60 -4.57 -7.27
CA LEU A 80 2.09 -3.61 -8.27
C LEU A 80 3.33 -2.84 -7.78
N SER A 81 3.44 -2.58 -6.49
CA SER A 81 4.64 -1.95 -5.90
C SER A 81 5.89 -2.83 -5.95
N LYS A 82 5.73 -4.14 -6.20
CA LYS A 82 6.80 -5.15 -6.23
C LYS A 82 7.28 -5.49 -7.65
N LEU A 83 6.69 -4.88 -8.67
CA LEU A 83 7.15 -5.07 -10.05
C LEU A 83 8.57 -4.54 -10.19
N ASN A 84 9.41 -5.25 -10.93
CA ASN A 84 10.74 -4.78 -11.34
C ASN A 84 10.63 -3.73 -12.45
N ASP A 85 11.75 -3.22 -12.94
CA ASP A 85 11.76 -2.15 -13.95
C ASP A 85 11.17 -2.60 -15.30
N PRO A 86 11.54 -3.77 -15.88
CA PRO A 86 10.92 -4.27 -17.11
C PRO A 86 9.42 -4.52 -16.97
N GLU A 87 8.97 -5.14 -15.89
CA GLU A 87 7.55 -5.41 -15.62
C GLU A 87 6.75 -4.10 -15.47
N SER A 88 7.32 -3.12 -14.77
CA SER A 88 6.70 -1.80 -14.58
C SER A 88 6.63 -1.02 -15.91
N ALA A 89 7.67 -1.06 -16.73
CA ALA A 89 7.69 -0.44 -18.05
C ALA A 89 6.67 -1.09 -19.01
N SER A 90 6.55 -2.42 -18.99
CA SER A 90 5.52 -3.14 -19.75
C SER A 90 4.11 -2.72 -19.31
N LEU A 91 3.87 -2.64 -18.00
CA LEU A 91 2.58 -2.17 -17.50
C LEU A 91 2.30 -0.72 -17.91
N TYR A 92 3.29 0.17 -17.82
CA TYR A 92 3.13 1.56 -18.26
C TYR A 92 2.76 1.65 -19.75
N LYS A 93 3.46 0.90 -20.63
CA LYS A 93 3.16 0.86 -22.06
C LYS A 93 1.73 0.41 -22.34
N ILE A 94 1.25 -0.62 -21.65
CA ILE A 94 -0.14 -1.08 -21.76
C ILE A 94 -1.11 0.02 -21.30
N LEU A 95 -0.86 0.63 -20.15
CA LEU A 95 -1.77 1.63 -19.60
C LEU A 95 -1.84 2.89 -20.48
N SER A 96 -0.71 3.36 -20.99
CA SER A 96 -0.64 4.54 -21.86
C SER A 96 -1.27 4.32 -23.24
N SER A 97 -1.46 3.06 -23.68
CA SER A 97 -2.19 2.78 -24.92
C SER A 97 -3.72 2.78 -24.75
N HIS A 98 -4.22 2.69 -23.50
CA HIS A 98 -5.66 2.58 -23.24
C HIS A 98 -6.24 3.75 -22.41
N PHE A 99 -5.39 4.52 -21.73
CA PHE A 99 -5.81 5.60 -20.83
C PHE A 99 -5.03 6.88 -21.09
N ASP A 100 -5.75 8.01 -21.18
CA ASP A 100 -5.16 9.33 -21.41
C ASP A 100 -4.39 9.87 -20.20
N LYS A 101 -4.75 9.41 -18.99
CA LYS A 101 -4.10 9.81 -17.74
C LYS A 101 -3.91 8.65 -16.79
N ILE A 102 -2.71 8.54 -16.24
CA ILE A 102 -2.35 7.56 -15.22
C ILE A 102 -2.09 8.30 -13.91
N THR A 103 -2.71 7.84 -12.83
CA THR A 103 -2.47 8.37 -11.48
C THR A 103 -2.11 7.23 -10.55
N LEU A 104 -0.91 7.27 -9.96
CA LEU A 104 -0.47 6.32 -8.95
C LEU A 104 -0.83 6.86 -7.56
N LEU A 105 -1.47 6.03 -6.74
CA LEU A 105 -1.86 6.37 -5.37
C LEU A 105 -1.04 5.50 -4.41
N ALA A 106 -0.32 6.13 -3.47
CA ALA A 106 0.50 5.43 -2.51
C ALA A 106 0.35 6.01 -1.10
N TYR A 107 0.13 5.14 -0.12
CA TYR A 107 0.28 5.48 1.29
C TYR A 107 1.64 5.00 1.78
N ILE A 108 2.37 5.87 2.46
CA ILE A 108 3.62 5.52 3.17
C ILE A 108 3.37 5.57 4.68
N ARG A 109 4.10 4.75 5.43
CA ARG A 109 3.93 4.62 6.87
C ARG A 109 5.26 4.84 7.58
N ASN A 110 5.24 5.38 8.80
CA ASN A 110 6.41 5.50 9.66
C ASN A 110 7.11 4.13 9.79
N GLN A 111 8.40 4.07 9.48
CA GLN A 111 9.11 2.81 9.34
C GLN A 111 9.11 1.93 10.60
N PRO A 112 9.33 2.44 11.83
CA PRO A 112 9.21 1.62 13.03
C PRO A 112 7.86 0.89 13.14
N ASP A 113 6.75 1.60 12.85
CA ASP A 113 5.41 1.02 12.92
C ASP A 113 5.13 0.06 11.76
N ALA A 114 5.64 0.37 10.57
CA ALA A 114 5.57 -0.52 9.42
C ALA A 114 6.32 -1.84 9.69
N ILE A 115 7.54 -1.76 10.23
CA ILE A 115 8.38 -2.92 10.57
C ILE A 115 7.67 -3.83 11.58
N GLN A 116 7.19 -3.26 12.69
CA GLN A 116 6.45 -4.02 13.70
C GLN A 116 5.20 -4.70 13.12
N SER A 117 4.47 -3.98 12.27
CA SER A 117 3.25 -4.51 11.65
C SER A 117 3.53 -5.62 10.64
N ILE A 118 4.64 -5.53 9.88
CA ILE A 118 5.10 -6.59 8.97
C ILE A 118 5.54 -7.80 9.77
N TYR A 119 6.38 -7.60 10.78
CA TYR A 119 6.88 -8.64 11.66
C TYR A 119 5.73 -9.42 12.34
N THR A 120 4.77 -8.71 12.93
CA THR A 120 3.59 -9.32 13.55
C THR A 120 2.78 -10.17 12.56
N GLN A 121 2.65 -9.73 11.31
CA GLN A 121 1.96 -10.52 10.28
C GLN A 121 2.77 -11.78 9.91
N MET A 122 4.09 -11.66 9.81
CA MET A 122 4.95 -12.82 9.52
C MET A 122 4.94 -13.83 10.65
N LEU A 123 4.91 -13.38 11.91
CA LEU A 123 4.71 -14.24 13.07
C LEU A 123 3.41 -15.04 12.98
N LYS A 124 2.31 -14.37 12.67
CA LYS A 124 0.98 -15.02 12.53
C LYS A 124 0.91 -16.05 11.41
N ASN A 125 1.68 -15.84 10.35
CA ASN A 125 1.66 -16.69 9.15
C ASN A 125 2.79 -17.72 9.12
N ASP A 126 3.48 -17.96 10.26
CA ASP A 126 4.62 -18.87 10.39
C ASP A 126 5.80 -18.60 9.44
N ASN A 127 5.91 -17.37 8.96
CA ASN A 127 6.93 -16.98 7.98
C ASN A 127 8.19 -16.36 8.61
N ILE A 128 8.35 -16.41 9.94
CA ILE A 128 9.51 -15.85 10.64
C ILE A 128 9.79 -16.60 11.92
N ALA A 129 11.10 -16.82 12.19
CA ALA A 129 11.62 -17.49 13.37
C ALA A 129 12.81 -16.76 14.02
N ILE A 130 12.98 -15.46 13.76
CA ILE A 130 14.06 -14.62 14.30
C ILE A 130 13.51 -13.47 15.11
N PRO A 131 14.26 -12.94 16.11
CA PRO A 131 13.88 -11.75 16.87
C PRO A 131 13.67 -10.50 15.97
N ILE A 132 12.84 -9.56 16.41
CA ILE A 132 12.59 -8.33 15.64
C ILE A 132 13.87 -7.48 15.50
N ALA A 133 14.80 -7.53 16.46
CA ALA A 133 16.08 -6.85 16.43
C ALA A 133 16.95 -7.32 15.24
N GLU A 134 16.90 -8.59 14.90
CA GLU A 134 17.55 -9.15 13.71
C GLU A 134 16.73 -8.86 12.45
N PHE A 135 15.40 -9.01 12.53
CA PHE A 135 14.51 -8.82 11.40
C PHE A 135 14.67 -7.44 10.75
N TYR A 136 14.71 -6.33 11.53
CA TYR A 136 14.82 -5.01 10.92
C TYR A 136 16.20 -4.71 10.30
N GLN A 137 17.17 -5.57 10.51
CA GLN A 137 18.48 -5.54 9.86
C GLN A 137 18.48 -6.23 8.49
N THR A 138 17.51 -7.09 8.23
CA THR A 138 17.44 -7.89 7.00
C THR A 138 17.14 -7.05 5.76
N ASN A 139 17.45 -7.63 4.60
CA ASN A 139 17.10 -7.07 3.30
C ASN A 139 15.59 -7.13 2.96
N ALA A 140 14.78 -7.83 3.76
CA ALA A 140 13.34 -7.96 3.55
C ALA A 140 12.60 -6.60 3.57
N LEU A 141 13.22 -5.58 4.17
CA LEU A 141 12.65 -4.26 4.36
C LEU A 141 13.10 -3.21 3.32
N LYS A 142 13.67 -3.65 2.18
CA LYS A 142 14.09 -2.74 1.09
C LYS A 142 12.95 -1.84 0.58
N SER A 143 11.71 -2.32 0.64
CA SER A 143 10.50 -1.57 0.24
C SER A 143 10.20 -0.38 1.15
N LEU A 144 10.77 -0.31 2.36
CA LEU A 144 10.61 0.82 3.29
C LEU A 144 11.53 2.01 2.96
N ASN A 145 12.43 1.88 1.99
CA ASN A 145 13.11 3.02 1.39
C ASN A 145 12.19 3.70 0.37
N TYR A 146 11.25 4.49 0.87
CA TYR A 146 10.20 5.10 0.05
C TYR A 146 10.72 6.00 -1.06
N PHE A 147 11.82 6.74 -0.83
CA PHE A 147 12.40 7.55 -1.90
C PHE A 147 12.87 6.71 -3.09
N ARG A 148 13.55 5.59 -2.82
CA ARG A 148 13.99 4.66 -3.87
C ARG A 148 12.80 4.07 -4.63
N LEU A 149 11.76 3.69 -3.89
CA LEU A 149 10.53 3.13 -4.48
C LEU A 149 9.82 4.17 -5.36
N LEU A 150 9.56 5.36 -4.83
CA LEU A 150 8.83 6.42 -5.53
C LEU A 150 9.63 6.94 -6.74
N LYS A 151 10.97 7.06 -6.62
CA LYS A 151 11.85 7.40 -7.75
C LYS A 151 11.77 6.35 -8.86
N ARG A 152 11.71 5.05 -8.50
CA ARG A 152 11.53 3.96 -9.47
C ARG A 152 10.17 4.07 -10.17
N LEU A 153 9.10 4.31 -9.43
CA LEU A 153 7.77 4.51 -9.99
C LEU A 153 7.73 5.72 -10.94
N SER A 154 8.29 6.85 -10.52
CA SER A 154 8.36 8.05 -11.38
C SER A 154 9.15 7.82 -12.67
N ARG A 155 10.23 7.03 -12.62
CA ARG A 155 11.01 6.69 -13.82
C ARG A 155 10.25 5.76 -14.76
N ASN A 156 9.55 4.77 -14.22
CA ASN A 156 8.86 3.76 -15.02
C ASN A 156 7.46 4.20 -15.48
N TYR A 157 6.93 5.27 -14.92
CA TYR A 157 5.64 5.90 -15.29
C TYR A 157 5.87 7.41 -15.49
N PRO A 158 6.57 7.84 -16.56
CA PRO A 158 7.08 9.22 -16.69
C PRO A 158 5.96 10.27 -16.70
N ASP A 159 4.81 9.99 -17.32
CA ASP A 159 3.69 10.93 -17.43
C ASP A 159 2.62 10.72 -16.36
N ALA A 160 2.86 9.82 -15.40
CA ALA A 160 1.91 9.55 -14.34
C ALA A 160 1.99 10.59 -13.22
N LYS A 161 0.84 11.05 -12.75
CA LYS A 161 0.76 11.78 -11.50
C LYS A 161 0.93 10.78 -10.33
N ILE A 162 1.85 11.06 -9.40
CA ILE A 162 2.05 10.24 -8.21
C ILE A 162 1.53 11.01 -7.00
N LEU A 163 0.47 10.52 -6.37
CA LEU A 163 -0.08 11.05 -5.14
C LEU A 163 0.38 10.19 -3.97
N VAL A 164 1.10 10.81 -3.04
CA VAL A 164 1.62 10.15 -1.84
C VAL A 164 0.94 10.73 -0.60
N ARG A 165 0.50 9.86 0.31
CA ARG A 165 -0.11 10.22 1.59
C ARG A 165 0.62 9.57 2.76
N ASP A 166 0.64 10.26 3.89
CA ASP A 166 1.10 9.73 5.17
C ASP A 166 -0.02 8.91 5.82
N PHE A 167 0.15 7.58 5.86
CA PHE A 167 -0.84 6.66 6.43
C PHE A 167 -1.10 6.95 7.92
N ASP A 168 -0.06 7.32 8.67
CA ASP A 168 -0.22 7.54 10.12
C ASP A 168 -1.07 8.78 10.43
N LYS A 169 -1.10 9.75 9.50
CA LYS A 169 -2.03 10.90 9.56
C LYS A 169 -3.42 10.56 9.04
N ALA A 170 -3.49 9.73 8.00
CA ALA A 170 -4.76 9.39 7.35
C ALA A 170 -5.53 8.27 8.06
N LYS A 171 -4.89 7.41 8.86
CA LYS A 171 -5.43 6.13 9.36
C LYS A 171 -6.77 6.22 10.09
N ASP A 172 -7.03 7.32 10.80
CA ASP A 172 -8.27 7.53 11.55
C ASP A 172 -9.43 7.93 10.62
N ASN A 173 -9.12 8.55 9.47
CA ASN A 173 -10.05 8.95 8.42
C ASN A 173 -9.61 8.43 7.04
N LEU A 174 -9.05 7.20 6.99
CA LEU A 174 -8.43 6.63 5.79
C LEU A 174 -9.34 6.65 4.56
N LEU A 175 -10.62 6.34 4.74
CA LEU A 175 -11.56 6.26 3.63
C LEU A 175 -11.95 7.64 3.10
N LEU A 176 -12.04 8.64 3.96
CA LEU A 176 -12.22 10.04 3.57
C LEU A 176 -11.01 10.54 2.77
N ASP A 177 -9.80 10.32 3.28
CA ASP A 177 -8.56 10.69 2.59
C ASP A 177 -8.44 10.00 1.23
N PHE A 178 -8.71 8.68 1.18
CA PHE A 178 -8.69 7.92 -0.07
C PHE A 178 -9.73 8.41 -1.08
N SER A 179 -10.95 8.70 -0.63
CA SER A 179 -12.01 9.25 -1.48
C SER A 179 -11.59 10.57 -2.11
N SER A 180 -10.91 11.44 -1.34
CA SER A 180 -10.36 12.71 -1.85
C SER A 180 -9.32 12.50 -2.95
N MET A 181 -8.47 11.46 -2.86
CA MET A 181 -7.45 11.15 -3.87
C MET A 181 -8.05 10.73 -5.21
N ILE A 182 -9.23 10.14 -5.21
CA ILE A 182 -9.95 9.68 -6.42
C ILE A 182 -11.12 10.60 -6.80
N ASN A 183 -11.23 11.78 -6.17
CA ASN A 183 -12.28 12.76 -6.39
C ASN A 183 -13.71 12.22 -6.17
N VAL A 184 -13.90 11.39 -5.15
CA VAL A 184 -15.20 10.86 -4.74
C VAL A 184 -15.71 11.64 -3.54
N PRO A 185 -16.92 12.22 -3.58
CA PRO A 185 -17.55 12.82 -2.41
C PRO A 185 -17.67 11.77 -1.28
N TYR A 186 -17.27 12.16 -0.07
CA TYR A 186 -17.40 11.30 1.11
C TYR A 186 -18.64 11.74 1.89
N ASP A 187 -19.73 11.05 1.67
CA ASP A 187 -21.06 11.33 2.19
C ASP A 187 -21.69 10.08 2.87
N ASP A 188 -22.89 10.24 3.40
CA ASP A 188 -23.67 9.19 4.08
C ASP A 188 -24.17 8.07 3.15
N GLN A 189 -24.12 8.27 1.83
CA GLN A 189 -24.47 7.24 0.84
C GLN A 189 -23.35 6.20 0.67
N LEU A 190 -22.16 6.44 1.21
CA LEU A 190 -21.05 5.50 1.16
C LEU A 190 -21.19 4.42 2.24
N LYS A 191 -21.13 3.17 1.82
CA LYS A 191 -21.11 2.02 2.72
C LYS A 191 -19.71 1.88 3.33
N LEU A 192 -19.65 1.98 4.65
CA LEU A 192 -18.40 1.70 5.36
C LEU A 192 -18.22 0.19 5.50
N PRO A 193 -17.02 -0.34 5.28
CA PRO A 193 -16.75 -1.76 5.52
C PRO A 193 -16.91 -2.06 7.02
N ASP A 194 -17.45 -3.23 7.32
CA ASP A 194 -17.58 -3.71 8.71
C ASP A 194 -16.22 -3.63 9.41
N LYS A 195 -16.21 -3.03 10.59
CA LYS A 195 -15.00 -2.87 11.38
C LYS A 195 -14.41 -4.25 11.72
N LYS A 196 -13.12 -4.44 11.48
CA LYS A 196 -12.25 -5.45 12.12
C LYS A 196 -12.09 -6.82 11.44
N ARG A 197 -11.55 -6.88 10.22
CA ARG A 197 -10.92 -8.14 9.80
C ARG A 197 -9.42 -8.28 10.12
N ASN A 198 -8.71 -7.18 10.38
CA ASN A 198 -7.25 -7.19 10.64
C ASN A 198 -6.91 -6.38 11.89
N THR A 199 -7.42 -6.78 13.05
CA THR A 199 -7.00 -6.19 14.32
C THR A 199 -5.56 -6.56 14.64
N LYS A 200 -4.81 -5.57 15.13
CA LYS A 200 -3.50 -5.83 15.75
C LYS A 200 -3.73 -6.82 16.91
N PRO A 201 -2.93 -7.90 17.04
CA PRO A 201 -3.06 -8.79 18.18
C PRO A 201 -2.84 -8.02 19.48
N SER A 202 -3.43 -8.49 20.56
CA SER A 202 -3.16 -8.01 21.90
C SER A 202 -1.70 -8.31 22.31
N ALA A 203 -1.22 -7.65 23.36
CA ALA A 203 0.10 -7.94 23.91
C ALA A 203 0.23 -9.41 24.34
N ALA A 204 -0.83 -9.98 24.96
CA ALA A 204 -0.85 -11.37 25.39
C ALA A 204 -0.75 -12.33 24.20
N GLU A 205 -1.53 -12.13 23.15
CA GLU A 205 -1.47 -12.95 21.93
C GLU A 205 -0.07 -12.91 21.28
N ILE A 206 0.58 -11.74 21.27
CA ILE A 206 1.93 -11.60 20.70
C ILE A 206 2.98 -12.34 21.56
N VAL A 207 2.86 -12.27 22.90
CA VAL A 207 3.74 -13.03 23.80
C VAL A 207 3.59 -14.52 23.57
N GLN A 208 2.37 -15.04 23.49
CA GLN A 208 2.12 -16.44 23.18
C GLN A 208 2.71 -16.87 21.84
N LEU A 209 2.54 -16.05 20.79
CA LEU A 209 3.13 -16.33 19.47
C LEU A 209 4.66 -16.36 19.50
N LEU A 210 5.31 -15.48 20.24
CA LEU A 210 6.77 -15.46 20.39
C LEU A 210 7.26 -16.70 21.16
N GLN A 211 6.59 -17.04 22.27
CA GLN A 211 6.91 -18.21 23.07
C GLN A 211 6.74 -19.51 22.30
N SER A 212 5.64 -19.68 21.57
CA SER A 212 5.39 -20.88 20.77
C SER A 212 6.43 -21.14 19.68
N LYS A 213 7.20 -20.10 19.30
CA LYS A 213 8.26 -20.15 18.29
C LYS A 213 9.67 -20.08 18.87
N ASN A 214 9.81 -20.07 20.18
CA ASN A 214 11.09 -19.88 20.89
C ASN A 214 11.84 -18.61 20.42
N ILE A 215 11.10 -17.51 20.18
CA ILE A 215 11.68 -16.25 19.74
C ILE A 215 11.85 -15.30 20.92
N GLU A 216 13.09 -14.94 21.22
CA GLU A 216 13.43 -13.96 22.25
C GLU A 216 13.19 -12.52 21.75
N THR A 217 12.05 -11.97 22.09
CA THR A 217 11.71 -10.57 21.79
C THR A 217 10.92 -9.97 22.96
N THR A 218 11.40 -8.84 23.48
CA THR A 218 10.73 -8.13 24.58
C THR A 218 9.48 -7.40 24.05
N VAL A 219 8.37 -7.60 24.74
CA VAL A 219 7.11 -6.87 24.48
C VAL A 219 7.01 -5.69 25.45
N HIS A 220 7.20 -4.48 24.94
CA HIS A 220 7.12 -3.24 25.73
C HIS A 220 5.67 -2.75 25.80
N ILE A 221 5.04 -2.85 26.97
CA ILE A 221 3.68 -2.37 27.20
C ILE A 221 3.65 -0.85 27.19
N LYS A 222 2.62 -0.27 26.58
CA LYS A 222 2.35 1.17 26.50
C LYS A 222 0.93 1.44 26.98
N GLU A 223 0.60 2.70 27.31
CA GLU A 223 -0.77 3.10 27.65
C GLU A 223 -1.80 2.64 26.60
N LYS A 224 -1.46 2.75 25.33
CA LYS A 224 -2.30 2.27 24.22
C LYS A 224 -1.58 1.17 23.43
N GLY A 225 -1.66 -0.07 23.94
CA GLY A 225 -1.15 -1.26 23.25
C GLY A 225 0.28 -1.65 23.64
N TYR A 226 1.12 -1.99 22.67
CA TYR A 226 2.50 -2.45 22.91
C TYR A 226 3.44 -2.04 21.78
N SER A 227 4.75 -2.19 22.04
CA SER A 227 5.82 -2.10 21.06
C SER A 227 6.73 -3.33 21.17
N LEU A 228 7.17 -3.84 20.02
CA LEU A 228 8.21 -4.88 19.94
C LEU A 228 9.61 -4.28 19.79
N LEU A 229 9.69 -2.97 19.57
CA LEU A 229 10.93 -2.21 19.45
C LEU A 229 11.09 -1.33 20.69
N ASN A 230 12.28 -1.29 21.26
CA ASN A 230 12.65 -0.38 22.31
C ASN A 230 12.98 1.04 21.75
N LYS A 231 13.21 2.00 22.64
CA LYS A 231 13.47 3.40 22.25
C LYS A 231 14.75 3.56 21.40
N ARG A 232 15.78 2.76 21.68
CA ARG A 232 17.06 2.78 20.94
C ARG A 232 16.85 2.27 19.52
N GLU A 233 16.20 1.11 19.34
CA GLU A 233 15.91 0.51 18.05
C GLU A 233 15.03 1.42 17.18
N ILE A 234 14.00 2.04 17.77
CA ILE A 234 13.18 3.04 17.08
C ILE A 234 14.04 4.20 16.56
N ARG A 235 14.99 4.69 17.38
CA ARG A 235 15.92 5.78 16.99
C ARG A 235 16.83 5.33 15.84
N GLU A 236 17.40 4.15 15.91
CA GLU A 236 18.28 3.58 14.87
C GLU A 236 17.52 3.45 13.54
N ILE A 237 16.32 2.92 13.55
CA ILE A 237 15.47 2.83 12.35
C ILE A 237 15.16 4.22 11.78
N LYS A 238 14.77 5.19 12.61
CA LYS A 238 14.52 6.57 12.17
C LYS A 238 15.77 7.21 11.55
N VAL A 239 16.95 6.99 12.12
CA VAL A 239 18.23 7.47 11.57
C VAL A 239 18.52 6.83 10.21
N LYS A 240 18.37 5.50 10.08
CA LYS A 240 18.56 4.73 8.84
C LYS A 240 17.75 5.30 7.67
N TYR A 241 16.48 5.68 7.91
CA TYR A 241 15.59 6.17 6.86
C TYR A 241 15.51 7.70 6.75
N ARG A 242 16.15 8.47 7.63
CA ARG A 242 16.05 9.94 7.71
C ARG A 242 16.32 10.63 6.37
N ARG A 243 17.41 10.23 5.66
CA ARG A 243 17.76 10.82 4.36
C ARG A 243 16.71 10.53 3.29
N SER A 244 16.20 9.29 3.25
CA SER A 244 15.12 8.88 2.35
C SER A 244 13.85 9.69 2.62
N ASN A 245 13.44 9.76 3.89
CA ASN A 245 12.22 10.46 4.31
C ASN A 245 12.27 11.96 4.00
N ARG A 246 13.41 12.63 4.21
CA ARG A 246 13.60 14.05 3.83
C ARG A 246 13.42 14.27 2.33
N LYS A 247 13.94 13.37 1.49
CA LYS A 247 13.78 13.47 0.03
C LYS A 247 12.31 13.26 -0.39
N VAL A 248 11.62 12.31 0.23
CA VAL A 248 10.19 12.10 -0.01
C VAL A 248 9.39 13.32 0.43
N ALA A 249 9.67 13.86 1.62
CA ALA A 249 8.99 15.04 2.14
C ALA A 249 9.08 16.22 1.17
N ARG A 250 10.29 16.52 0.67
CA ARG A 250 10.51 17.61 -0.29
C ARG A 250 9.85 17.38 -1.65
N ALA A 251 9.73 16.13 -2.10
CA ALA A 251 9.22 15.83 -3.43
C ALA A 251 7.69 15.69 -3.49
N TYR A 252 7.03 15.34 -2.37
CA TYR A 252 5.64 14.92 -2.39
C TYR A 252 4.75 15.59 -1.33
N PHE A 253 5.30 16.41 -0.42
CA PHE A 253 4.56 17.05 0.65
C PHE A 253 4.84 18.55 0.70
N GLU A 254 3.80 19.38 0.62
CA GLU A 254 3.88 20.84 0.53
C GLU A 254 4.67 21.48 1.69
N ASN A 255 4.49 20.95 2.90
CA ASN A 255 5.18 21.44 4.09
C ASN A 255 6.57 20.82 4.31
N ASN A 256 7.07 20.01 3.39
CA ASN A 256 8.34 19.29 3.47
C ASN A 256 8.49 18.38 4.72
N LYS A 257 7.38 17.92 5.31
CA LYS A 257 7.37 17.14 6.54
C LYS A 257 6.53 15.87 6.40
N ILE A 258 7.06 14.74 6.90
CA ILE A 258 6.36 13.46 7.00
C ILE A 258 6.67 12.80 8.34
N PHE A 259 5.78 11.94 8.82
CA PHE A 259 5.94 11.11 10.03
C PHE A 259 6.23 11.94 11.30
N GLN A 260 5.47 13.01 11.50
CA GLN A 260 5.51 13.88 12.69
C GLN A 260 4.47 13.45 13.72
#